data_f90250b22b13f798a4cc40fcf07d038d
#
_entry.id   f90250b22b13f798a4cc40fcf07d038d
#
_cell.length_a   1.000
_cell.length_b   1.000
_cell.length_c   1.000
_cell.angle_alpha   90.00
_cell.angle_beta   90.00
_cell.angle_gamma   90.00
#
_symmetry.space_group_name_H-M   'P 1'
#
loop_
_entity.id
_entity.type
_entity.pdbx_description
1 polymer ?
#
loop_
_entity_poly.entity_id
_entity_poly.type
_entity_poly.pdbx_seq_one_letter_code
_entity_poly.pdbx_strand_id
1 'polypeptide(L)'
;MGLFDDVSRFLETKLEEFLRSNPHLELQAIEEQLKEQEEDTLRLILEIQKQEKTLQAEILSTAEEIQRWNDRINKAKASQRLDLAQAAQERQANLLRQGNQRWGQMQGCKERIEKAKELYRQIQLRRKEVRAKAAAAATSNAAKTATKTEQSWDTKGWNQSSNYSSFSAADPLEEKFQRWEADEELDRMKRNMNR
;
A
#
# COMPACT_ATOMS: atom_id res chain seq x y z
N MET A 1 -4.78 19.31 1.26
CA MET A 1 -3.56 18.63 1.71
C MET A 1 -3.93 17.17 1.86
N GLY A 2 -3.19 16.26 1.29
CA GLY A 2 -3.51 14.85 1.28
C GLY A 2 -2.62 14.08 2.23
N LEU A 3 -3.05 12.90 2.66
CA LEU A 3 -2.30 11.98 3.53
C LEU A 3 -0.83 11.82 3.09
N PHE A 4 -0.57 11.84 1.77
CA PHE A 4 0.77 11.77 1.21
C PHE A 4 1.68 12.94 1.62
N ASP A 5 1.15 14.18 1.58
CA ASP A 5 1.93 15.36 1.90
C ASP A 5 2.25 15.42 3.40
N ASP A 6 1.29 15.00 4.23
CA ASP A 6 1.44 14.99 5.67
C ASP A 6 2.44 13.92 6.13
N VAL A 7 2.38 12.71 5.57
CA VAL A 7 3.30 11.62 5.89
C VAL A 7 4.71 11.92 5.35
N SER A 8 4.86 12.40 4.12
CA SER A 8 6.16 12.77 3.56
C SER A 8 6.83 13.87 4.40
N ARG A 9 6.08 14.90 4.77
CA ARG A 9 6.60 15.98 5.62
C ARG A 9 6.99 15.49 7.01
N PHE A 10 6.22 14.57 7.60
CA PHE A 10 6.56 13.94 8.87
C PHE A 10 7.86 13.14 8.78
N LEU A 11 8.03 12.34 7.71
CA LEU A 11 9.23 11.54 7.49
C LEU A 11 10.49 12.39 7.25
N GLU A 12 10.36 13.50 6.54
CA GLU A 12 11.51 14.34 6.17
C GLU A 12 11.96 15.29 7.28
N THR A 13 11.01 15.90 8.02
CA THR A 13 11.36 16.97 8.95
C THR A 13 11.30 16.59 10.41
N LYS A 14 10.22 15.94 10.84
CA LYS A 14 10.03 15.63 12.26
C LYS A 14 10.75 14.38 12.72
N LEU A 15 10.78 13.34 11.88
CA LEU A 15 11.42 12.08 12.28
C LEU A 15 12.93 12.20 12.42
N GLU A 16 13.61 12.96 11.54
CA GLU A 16 15.07 13.15 11.62
C GLU A 16 15.48 13.99 12.84
N GLU A 17 14.73 15.04 13.16
CA GLU A 17 14.95 15.87 14.33
C GLU A 17 14.75 15.04 15.61
N PHE A 18 13.68 14.25 15.64
CA PHE A 18 13.34 13.38 16.76
C PHE A 18 14.35 12.26 17.00
N LEU A 19 14.84 11.63 15.94
CA LEU A 19 15.85 10.56 16.03
C LEU A 19 17.20 11.06 16.58
N ARG A 20 17.46 12.38 16.56
CA ARG A 20 18.67 13.00 17.11
C ARG A 20 18.59 13.29 18.62
N SER A 21 17.41 13.51 19.16
CA SER A 21 17.25 14.19 20.47
C SER A 21 16.64 13.36 21.60
N ASN A 22 16.08 12.12 21.38
CA ASN A 22 15.12 11.62 22.35
C ASN A 22 15.27 10.21 22.93
N PRO A 23 14.83 10.05 24.21
CA PRO A 23 14.87 8.82 24.96
C PRO A 23 13.75 7.82 24.60
N HIS A 24 13.93 6.59 25.08
CA HIS A 24 13.24 5.34 24.75
C HIS A 24 11.69 5.38 24.65
N LEU A 25 11.00 6.19 25.43
CA LEU A 25 9.52 6.26 25.42
C LEU A 25 8.96 6.91 24.17
N GLU A 26 9.67 7.88 23.62
CA GLU A 26 9.25 8.61 22.42
C GLU A 26 9.47 7.78 21.15
N LEU A 27 10.48 6.89 21.14
CA LEU A 27 10.70 5.95 20.02
C LEU A 27 9.56 4.94 19.88
N GLN A 28 8.94 4.51 20.97
CA GLN A 28 7.78 3.62 20.93
C GLN A 28 6.53 4.34 20.36
N ALA A 29 6.33 5.61 20.76
CA ALA A 29 5.22 6.41 20.22
C ALA A 29 5.37 6.63 18.70
N ILE A 30 6.60 6.90 18.23
CA ILE A 30 6.90 7.03 16.81
C ILE A 30 6.68 5.71 16.06
N GLU A 31 7.07 4.59 16.64
CA GLU A 31 6.84 3.28 16.02
C GLU A 31 5.36 2.99 15.83
N GLU A 32 4.52 3.29 16.84
CA GLU A 32 3.08 3.10 16.74
C GLU A 32 2.45 4.05 15.71
N GLN A 33 2.90 5.30 15.65
CA GLN A 33 2.45 6.25 14.64
C GLN A 33 2.83 5.80 13.22
N LEU A 34 4.06 5.29 13.02
CA LEU A 34 4.48 4.76 11.71
C LEU A 34 3.69 3.51 11.32
N LYS A 35 3.31 2.68 12.29
CA LYS A 35 2.46 1.51 12.06
C LYS A 35 1.05 1.92 11.61
N GLU A 36 0.46 2.91 12.28
CA GLU A 36 -0.84 3.46 11.87
C GLU A 36 -0.79 4.04 10.44
N GLN A 37 0.26 4.81 10.12
CA GLN A 37 0.47 5.34 8.76
C GLN A 37 0.67 4.24 7.72
N GLU A 38 1.36 3.14 8.08
CA GLU A 38 1.52 1.97 7.21
C GLU A 38 0.17 1.33 6.90
N GLU A 39 -0.68 1.13 7.91
CA GLU A 39 -2.03 0.57 7.75
C GLU A 39 -2.93 1.48 6.90
N ASP A 40 -2.91 2.79 7.14
CA ASP A 40 -3.70 3.76 6.39
C ASP A 40 -3.25 3.85 4.92
N THR A 41 -1.94 3.77 4.68
CA THR A 41 -1.39 3.73 3.32
C THR A 41 -1.84 2.48 2.58
N LEU A 42 -1.87 1.31 3.24
CA LEU A 42 -2.39 0.08 2.65
C LEU A 42 -3.88 0.18 2.32
N ARG A 43 -4.69 0.72 3.23
CA ARG A 43 -6.12 0.96 2.97
C ARG A 43 -6.32 1.86 1.76
N LEU A 44 -5.54 2.94 1.67
CA LEU A 44 -5.58 3.85 0.54
C LEU A 44 -5.21 3.17 -0.79
N ILE A 45 -4.17 2.33 -0.80
CA ILE A 45 -3.80 1.54 -1.99
C ILE A 45 -4.96 0.65 -2.44
N LEU A 46 -5.58 -0.08 -1.51
CA LEU A 46 -6.72 -0.95 -1.82
C LEU A 46 -7.92 -0.18 -2.36
N GLU A 47 -8.21 1.00 -1.82
CA GLU A 47 -9.29 1.86 -2.29
C GLU A 47 -9.04 2.35 -3.72
N ILE A 48 -7.83 2.84 -4.02
CA ILE A 48 -7.48 3.31 -5.36
C ILE A 48 -7.47 2.14 -6.36
N GLN A 49 -7.02 0.95 -5.99
CA GLN A 49 -7.10 -0.25 -6.83
C GLN A 49 -8.54 -0.64 -7.15
N LYS A 50 -9.44 -0.52 -6.17
CA LYS A 50 -10.88 -0.73 -6.41
C LYS A 50 -11.44 0.28 -7.40
N GLN A 51 -11.08 1.57 -7.27
CA GLN A 51 -11.47 2.61 -8.22
C GLN A 51 -10.91 2.33 -9.62
N GLU A 52 -9.64 1.93 -9.75
CA GLU A 52 -9.03 1.54 -11.02
C GLU A 52 -9.82 0.42 -11.71
N LYS A 53 -10.16 -0.65 -10.98
CA LYS A 53 -10.95 -1.78 -11.51
C LYS A 53 -12.35 -1.34 -11.97
N THR A 54 -12.99 -0.46 -11.22
CA THR A 54 -14.30 0.08 -11.60
C THR A 54 -14.21 0.89 -12.90
N LEU A 55 -13.22 1.79 -12.99
CA LEU A 55 -12.99 2.56 -14.21
C LEU A 55 -12.66 1.67 -15.42
N GLN A 56 -11.90 0.61 -15.22
CA GLN A 56 -11.59 -0.38 -16.25
C GLN A 56 -12.85 -1.06 -16.76
N ALA A 57 -13.76 -1.49 -15.89
CA ALA A 57 -15.03 -2.10 -16.26
C ALA A 57 -15.92 -1.11 -17.02
N GLU A 58 -15.98 0.16 -16.57
CA GLU A 58 -16.74 1.21 -17.25
C GLU A 58 -16.19 1.54 -18.64
N ILE A 59 -14.85 1.53 -18.81
CA ILE A 59 -14.20 1.72 -20.12
C ILE A 59 -14.59 0.59 -21.08
N LEU A 60 -14.55 -0.66 -20.63
CA LEU A 60 -14.94 -1.82 -21.43
C LEU A 60 -16.41 -1.73 -21.86
N SER A 61 -17.32 -1.43 -20.92
CA SER A 61 -18.73 -1.25 -21.21
C SER A 61 -18.97 -0.10 -22.22
N THR A 62 -18.25 1.01 -22.08
CA THR A 62 -18.32 2.14 -23.01
C THR A 62 -17.81 1.74 -24.41
N ALA A 63 -16.76 0.92 -24.50
CA ALA A 63 -16.24 0.41 -25.77
C ALA A 63 -17.26 -0.48 -26.49
N GLU A 64 -17.95 -1.36 -25.75
CA GLU A 64 -19.03 -2.18 -26.31
C GLU A 64 -20.21 -1.32 -26.82
N GLU A 65 -20.56 -0.27 -26.08
CA GLU A 65 -21.59 0.67 -26.54
C GLU A 65 -21.16 1.40 -27.83
N ILE A 66 -19.91 1.83 -27.92
CA ILE A 66 -19.37 2.48 -29.13
C ILE A 66 -19.44 1.53 -30.32
N GLN A 67 -19.13 0.25 -30.15
CA GLN A 67 -19.28 -0.77 -31.18
C GLN A 67 -20.74 -0.90 -31.63
N ARG A 68 -21.67 -1.03 -30.70
CA ARG A 68 -23.12 -1.11 -31.02
C ARG A 68 -23.60 0.12 -31.77
N TRP A 69 -23.15 1.32 -31.43
CA TRP A 69 -23.50 2.53 -32.15
C TRP A 69 -22.88 2.58 -33.55
N ASN A 70 -21.64 2.08 -33.70
CA ASN A 70 -21.01 1.97 -35.02
C ASN A 70 -21.80 1.09 -35.96
N ASP A 71 -22.32 -0.06 -35.50
CA ASP A 71 -23.19 -0.94 -36.31
C ASP A 71 -24.51 -0.26 -36.67
N ARG A 72 -25.11 0.49 -35.75
CA ARG A 72 -26.32 1.29 -36.02
C ARG A 72 -26.07 2.36 -37.05
N ILE A 73 -24.95 3.06 -37.01
CA ILE A 73 -24.55 4.07 -38.00
C ILE A 73 -24.45 3.43 -39.39
N ASN A 74 -23.76 2.27 -39.47
CA ASN A 74 -23.61 1.56 -40.75
C ASN A 74 -24.97 1.10 -41.31
N LYS A 75 -25.85 0.59 -40.46
CA LYS A 75 -27.20 0.16 -40.83
C LYS A 75 -28.07 1.34 -41.29
N ALA A 76 -28.02 2.47 -40.61
CA ALA A 76 -28.74 3.68 -40.98
C ALA A 76 -28.25 4.24 -42.32
N LYS A 77 -26.95 4.27 -42.58
CA LYS A 77 -26.36 4.67 -43.86
C LYS A 77 -26.79 3.74 -44.99
N ALA A 78 -26.78 2.43 -44.80
CA ALA A 78 -27.20 1.46 -45.79
C ALA A 78 -28.67 1.61 -46.14
N SER A 79 -29.51 2.04 -45.20
CA SER A 79 -30.94 2.31 -45.39
C SER A 79 -31.22 3.75 -45.83
N GLN A 80 -30.20 4.53 -46.20
CA GLN A 80 -30.29 5.96 -46.61
C GLN A 80 -30.98 6.88 -45.58
N ARG A 81 -31.01 6.45 -44.30
CA ARG A 81 -31.55 7.24 -43.18
C ARG A 81 -30.43 8.12 -42.58
N LEU A 82 -30.09 9.19 -43.32
CA LEU A 82 -29.00 10.08 -42.96
C LEU A 82 -29.25 10.84 -41.65
N ASP A 83 -30.49 11.19 -41.37
CA ASP A 83 -30.94 11.77 -40.09
C ASP A 83 -30.58 10.91 -38.88
N LEU A 84 -30.87 9.62 -38.94
CA LEU A 84 -30.55 8.66 -37.89
C LEU A 84 -29.05 8.36 -37.80
N ALA A 85 -28.38 8.34 -38.96
CA ALA A 85 -26.92 8.12 -38.98
C ALA A 85 -26.17 9.27 -38.28
N GLN A 86 -26.59 10.52 -38.53
CA GLN A 86 -25.98 11.69 -37.87
C GLN A 86 -26.24 11.69 -36.35
N ALA A 87 -27.48 11.47 -35.91
CA ALA A 87 -27.78 11.38 -34.47
C ALA A 87 -27.00 10.27 -33.77
N ALA A 88 -26.82 9.12 -34.43
CA ALA A 88 -26.03 8.01 -33.91
C ALA A 88 -24.52 8.34 -33.82
N GLN A 89 -23.98 9.10 -34.81
CA GLN A 89 -22.60 9.57 -34.77
C GLN A 89 -22.35 10.57 -33.64
N GLU A 90 -23.31 11.48 -33.39
CA GLU A 90 -23.23 12.40 -32.25
C GLU A 90 -23.20 11.63 -30.90
N ARG A 91 -24.03 10.60 -30.78
CA ARG A 91 -24.01 9.72 -29.59
C ARG A 91 -22.68 8.99 -29.43
N GLN A 92 -22.15 8.43 -30.51
CA GLN A 92 -20.85 7.77 -30.53
C GLN A 92 -19.72 8.72 -30.11
N ALA A 93 -19.74 9.97 -30.65
CA ALA A 93 -18.74 10.98 -30.28
C ALA A 93 -18.80 11.36 -28.78
N ASN A 94 -20.01 11.39 -28.20
CA ASN A 94 -20.18 11.62 -26.77
C ASN A 94 -19.61 10.47 -25.93
N LEU A 95 -19.85 9.22 -26.34
CA LEU A 95 -19.30 8.04 -25.66
C LEU A 95 -17.77 7.98 -25.76
N LEU A 96 -17.19 8.36 -26.91
CA LEU A 96 -15.73 8.47 -27.06
C LEU A 96 -15.13 9.50 -26.10
N ARG A 97 -15.78 10.67 -25.94
CA ARG A 97 -15.33 11.68 -24.97
C ARG A 97 -15.40 11.15 -23.53
N GLN A 98 -16.47 10.47 -23.16
CA GLN A 98 -16.61 9.84 -21.85
C GLN A 98 -15.57 8.74 -21.62
N GLY A 99 -15.31 7.90 -22.64
CA GLY A 99 -14.28 6.87 -22.58
C GLY A 99 -12.89 7.46 -22.36
N ASN A 100 -12.55 8.51 -23.08
CA ASN A 100 -11.27 9.20 -22.92
C ASN A 100 -11.12 9.84 -21.54
N GLN A 101 -12.19 10.41 -21.00
CA GLN A 101 -12.17 10.97 -19.64
C GLN A 101 -11.93 9.88 -18.57
N ARG A 102 -12.65 8.74 -18.68
CA ARG A 102 -12.45 7.60 -17.78
C ARG A 102 -11.05 7.00 -17.90
N TRP A 103 -10.52 6.94 -19.11
CA TRP A 103 -9.15 6.51 -19.35
C TRP A 103 -8.14 7.41 -18.63
N GLY A 104 -8.28 8.73 -18.73
CA GLY A 104 -7.45 9.68 -18.00
C GLY A 104 -7.53 9.50 -16.48
N GLN A 105 -8.74 9.29 -15.95
CA GLN A 105 -8.94 9.00 -14.53
C GLN A 105 -8.27 7.68 -14.11
N MET A 106 -8.37 6.63 -14.92
CA MET A 106 -7.70 5.35 -14.65
C MET A 106 -6.18 5.50 -14.63
N GLN A 107 -5.60 6.26 -15.56
CA GLN A 107 -4.15 6.55 -15.55
C GLN A 107 -3.75 7.31 -14.28
N GLY A 108 -4.53 8.31 -13.87
CA GLY A 108 -4.31 9.00 -12.59
C GLY A 108 -4.38 8.07 -11.37
N CYS A 109 -5.28 7.07 -11.38
CA CYS A 109 -5.31 6.05 -10.32
C CYS A 109 -4.02 5.21 -10.31
N LYS A 110 -3.52 4.77 -11.46
CA LYS A 110 -2.25 4.01 -11.56
C LYS A 110 -1.07 4.79 -11.00
N GLU A 111 -0.93 6.06 -11.38
CA GLU A 111 0.14 6.91 -10.86
C GLU A 111 0.04 7.09 -9.34
N ARG A 112 -1.18 7.26 -8.82
CA ARG A 112 -1.41 7.35 -7.37
C ARG A 112 -1.07 6.06 -6.65
N ILE A 113 -1.37 4.89 -7.22
CA ILE A 113 -1.00 3.60 -6.67
C ILE A 113 0.53 3.46 -6.56
N GLU A 114 1.27 3.82 -7.62
CA GLU A 114 2.73 3.74 -7.58
C GLU A 114 3.35 4.69 -6.54
N LYS A 115 2.84 5.92 -6.43
CA LYS A 115 3.25 6.86 -5.38
C LYS A 115 2.94 6.31 -3.97
N ALA A 116 1.75 5.71 -3.80
CA ALA A 116 1.36 5.13 -2.53
C ALA A 116 2.22 3.91 -2.14
N LYS A 117 2.58 3.06 -3.09
CA LYS A 117 3.50 1.95 -2.88
C LYS A 117 4.90 2.43 -2.48
N GLU A 118 5.38 3.50 -3.11
CA GLU A 118 6.69 4.07 -2.75
C GLU A 118 6.66 4.64 -1.33
N LEU A 119 5.61 5.39 -0.98
CA LEU A 119 5.41 5.89 0.37
C LEU A 119 5.37 4.74 1.40
N TYR A 120 4.65 3.66 1.09
CA TYR A 120 4.59 2.47 1.93
C TYR A 120 5.98 1.87 2.21
N ARG A 121 6.83 1.75 1.16
CA ARG A 121 8.21 1.28 1.32
C ARG A 121 9.03 2.18 2.22
N GLN A 122 8.89 3.50 2.06
CA GLN A 122 9.59 4.48 2.89
C GLN A 122 9.17 4.37 4.36
N ILE A 123 7.87 4.25 4.63
CA ILE A 123 7.34 4.04 5.99
C ILE A 123 7.93 2.76 6.60
N GLN A 124 7.97 1.65 5.86
CA GLN A 124 8.55 0.39 6.34
C GLN A 124 10.05 0.52 6.67
N LEU A 125 10.82 1.20 5.83
CA LEU A 125 12.24 1.43 6.08
C LEU A 125 12.43 2.25 7.36
N ARG A 126 11.70 3.35 7.50
CA ARG A 126 11.78 4.21 8.70
C ARG A 126 11.35 3.48 9.96
N ARG A 127 10.32 2.64 9.87
CA ARG A 127 9.89 1.81 11.00
C ARG A 127 10.98 0.83 11.43
N LYS A 128 11.71 0.21 10.49
CA LYS A 128 12.87 -0.65 10.80
C LYS A 128 14.00 0.13 11.48
N GLU A 129 14.30 1.34 11.02
CA GLU A 129 15.30 2.22 11.63
C GLU A 129 14.93 2.61 13.07
N VAL A 130 13.67 2.98 13.30
CA VAL A 130 13.17 3.32 14.65
C VAL A 130 13.30 2.13 15.59
N ARG A 131 12.88 0.93 15.15
CA ARG A 131 13.02 -0.31 15.92
C ARG A 131 14.48 -0.63 16.27
N ALA A 132 15.38 -0.50 15.30
CA ALA A 132 16.81 -0.73 15.54
C ALA A 132 17.38 0.24 16.58
N LYS A 133 17.00 1.53 16.51
CA LYS A 133 17.42 2.54 17.49
C LYS A 133 16.80 2.30 18.88
N ALA A 134 15.53 1.91 18.94
CA ALA A 134 14.88 1.55 20.20
C ALA A 134 15.57 0.34 20.89
N ALA A 135 15.91 -0.69 20.12
CA ALA A 135 16.64 -1.85 20.61
C ALA A 135 18.05 -1.48 21.10
N ALA A 136 18.80 -0.65 20.36
CA ALA A 136 20.12 -0.18 20.75
C ALA A 136 20.06 0.69 22.02
N ALA A 137 19.06 1.55 22.16
CA ALA A 137 18.85 2.36 23.37
C ALA A 137 18.51 1.49 24.59
N ALA A 138 17.70 0.44 24.42
CA ALA A 138 17.39 -0.52 25.48
C ALA A 138 18.64 -1.28 25.97
N THR A 139 19.49 -1.74 25.05
CA THR A 139 20.74 -2.43 25.41
C THR A 139 21.74 -1.51 26.11
N SER A 140 21.86 -0.26 25.65
CA SER A 140 22.76 0.72 26.32
C SER A 140 22.31 1.10 27.73
N ASN A 141 20.99 1.17 27.96
CA ASN A 141 20.42 1.44 29.27
C ASN A 141 20.60 0.22 30.21
N ALA A 142 20.41 -1.00 29.69
CA ALA A 142 20.68 -2.22 30.44
C ALA A 142 22.17 -2.33 30.87
N ALA A 143 23.10 -1.97 29.96
CA ALA A 143 24.53 -1.94 30.28
C ALA A 143 24.89 -0.89 31.36
N LYS A 144 24.27 0.30 31.28
CA LYS A 144 24.45 1.37 32.29
C LYS A 144 23.86 1.00 33.66
N THR A 145 22.79 0.21 33.67
CA THR A 145 22.17 -0.28 34.91
C THR A 145 23.01 -1.40 35.51
N ALA A 146 23.59 -2.28 34.70
CA ALA A 146 24.49 -3.36 35.15
C ALA A 146 25.75 -2.80 35.80
N THR A 147 26.40 -1.79 35.19
CA THR A 147 27.60 -1.14 35.78
C THR A 147 27.31 -0.35 37.08
N LYS A 148 26.06 0.05 37.30
CA LYS A 148 25.68 0.74 38.55
C LYS A 148 25.33 -0.24 39.68
N THR A 149 25.08 -1.50 39.35
CA THR A 149 24.70 -2.55 40.30
C THR A 149 25.94 -3.33 40.82
N GLU A 150 27.10 -3.24 40.14
CA GLU A 150 28.35 -3.89 40.60
C GLU A 150 29.02 -3.20 41.79
N GLN A 151 28.51 -2.05 42.24
CA GLN A 151 29.07 -1.35 43.42
C GLN A 151 28.24 -1.47 44.69
N SER A 152 27.31 -2.39 44.81
CA SER A 152 26.61 -2.60 46.06
C SER A 152 26.04 -4.02 46.16
N TRP A 153 26.57 -4.72 47.19
CA TRP A 153 26.00 -5.89 47.86
C TRP A 153 26.33 -7.28 47.31
N ASP A 154 27.41 -7.77 47.84
CA ASP A 154 27.65 -9.16 48.20
C ASP A 154 26.52 -9.68 49.13
N THR A 155 25.62 -10.52 48.63
CA THR A 155 24.89 -11.53 49.42
C THR A 155 24.27 -12.61 48.51
N LYS A 156 24.80 -13.80 48.63
CA LYS A 156 24.21 -15.16 48.53
C LYS A 156 22.79 -15.33 47.97
N GLY A 157 22.72 -16.13 46.89
CA GLY A 157 21.85 -17.32 46.82
C GLY A 157 20.44 -17.09 46.32
N TRP A 158 20.16 -17.58 45.15
CA TRP A 158 19.20 -18.67 44.91
C TRP A 158 19.07 -18.92 43.42
N ASN A 159 19.40 -20.17 43.12
CA ASN A 159 19.27 -20.80 41.83
C ASN A 159 17.80 -20.93 41.44
N GLN A 160 17.35 -20.36 40.34
CA GLN A 160 16.17 -20.89 39.65
C GLN A 160 16.29 -20.61 38.14
N SER A 161 16.67 -21.68 37.49
CA SER A 161 16.58 -21.89 36.05
C SER A 161 15.11 -21.73 35.60
N SER A 162 14.83 -20.80 34.74
CA SER A 162 13.65 -20.87 33.91
C SER A 162 14.05 -20.65 32.46
N ASN A 163 14.09 -21.77 31.78
CA ASN A 163 14.27 -21.99 30.38
C ASN A 163 13.07 -21.38 29.65
N TYR A 164 13.18 -20.16 29.10
CA TYR A 164 12.24 -19.64 28.15
C TYR A 164 12.83 -19.82 26.76
N SER A 165 12.40 -20.89 26.12
CA SER A 165 12.52 -21.11 24.69
C SER A 165 11.95 -19.90 23.95
N SER A 166 12.81 -19.24 23.17
CA SER A 166 12.42 -18.23 22.20
C SER A 166 11.50 -18.87 21.17
N PHE A 167 10.22 -18.69 21.36
CA PHE A 167 9.20 -18.94 20.35
C PHE A 167 9.29 -17.76 19.37
N SER A 168 9.94 -17.98 18.24
CA SER A 168 9.88 -17.10 17.07
C SER A 168 8.43 -17.13 16.59
N ALA A 169 7.62 -16.17 17.04
CA ALA A 169 6.31 -15.94 16.51
C ALA A 169 6.49 -15.45 15.06
N ALA A 170 6.25 -16.34 14.12
CA ALA A 170 6.12 -15.97 12.73
C ALA A 170 5.06 -14.87 12.63
N ASP A 171 5.40 -13.75 11.99
CA ASP A 171 4.52 -12.62 11.80
C ASP A 171 3.28 -13.13 11.00
N PRO A 172 2.05 -13.07 11.56
CA PRO A 172 0.85 -13.58 10.90
C PRO A 172 0.55 -12.85 9.57
N LEU A 173 1.20 -11.72 9.34
CA LEU A 173 1.11 -10.99 8.09
C LEU A 173 2.03 -11.59 7.02
N GLU A 174 3.23 -12.00 7.40
CA GLU A 174 4.19 -12.71 6.54
C GLU A 174 3.58 -14.02 6.02
N GLU A 175 2.89 -14.77 6.88
CA GLU A 175 2.21 -16.01 6.50
C GLU A 175 1.05 -15.77 5.51
N LYS A 176 0.34 -14.62 5.66
CA LYS A 176 -0.73 -14.23 4.71
C LYS A 176 -0.16 -13.81 3.35
N PHE A 177 0.97 -13.11 3.32
CA PHE A 177 1.63 -12.73 2.08
C PHE A 177 2.21 -13.94 1.37
N GLN A 178 2.85 -14.87 2.09
CA GLN A 178 3.36 -16.12 1.51
C GLN A 178 2.24 -16.99 0.91
N ARG A 179 1.07 -17.06 1.56
CA ARG A 179 -0.09 -17.76 0.99
C ARG A 179 -0.62 -17.08 -0.25
N TRP A 180 -0.70 -15.76 -0.25
CA TRP A 180 -1.16 -14.99 -1.40
C TRP A 180 -0.20 -15.10 -2.59
N GLU A 181 1.11 -15.03 -2.36
CA GLU A 181 2.15 -15.22 -3.39
C GLU A 181 2.11 -16.65 -3.95
N ALA A 182 1.91 -17.66 -3.11
CA ALA A 182 1.76 -19.04 -3.54
C ALA A 182 0.51 -19.27 -4.40
N ASP A 183 -0.63 -18.63 -4.06
CA ASP A 183 -1.86 -18.70 -4.85
C ASP A 183 -1.70 -18.00 -6.20
N GLU A 184 -0.98 -16.86 -6.25
CA GLU A 184 -0.70 -16.15 -7.51
C GLU A 184 0.24 -16.96 -8.42
N GLU A 185 1.21 -17.65 -7.85
CA GLU A 185 2.14 -18.52 -8.58
C GLU A 185 1.44 -19.78 -9.13
N LEU A 186 0.51 -20.36 -8.35
CA LEU A 186 -0.36 -21.45 -8.79
C LEU A 186 -1.28 -21.04 -9.95
N ASP A 187 -1.85 -19.87 -9.90
CA ASP A 187 -2.71 -19.34 -10.96
C ASP A 187 -1.90 -18.99 -12.23
N ARG A 188 -0.63 -18.61 -12.06
CA ARG A 188 0.31 -18.39 -13.17
C ARG A 188 0.69 -19.71 -13.83
N MET A 189 0.95 -20.76 -13.04
CA MET A 189 1.24 -22.12 -13.54
C MET A 189 0.02 -22.72 -14.24
N LYS A 190 -1.19 -22.58 -13.70
CA LYS A 190 -2.43 -23.06 -14.37
C LYS A 190 -2.67 -22.40 -15.71
N ARG A 191 -2.39 -21.09 -15.83
CA ARG A 191 -2.49 -20.36 -17.11
C ARG A 191 -1.46 -20.83 -18.14
N ASN A 192 -0.27 -21.25 -17.70
CA ASN A 192 0.78 -21.76 -18.58
C ASN A 192 0.55 -23.23 -18.99
N MET A 193 -0.17 -24.03 -18.21
CA MET A 193 -0.51 -25.43 -18.55
C MET A 193 -1.72 -25.56 -19.48
N ASN A 194 -2.54 -24.50 -19.61
CA ASN A 194 -3.70 -24.46 -20.51
C ASN A 194 -3.40 -23.80 -21.88
N ARG A 195 -2.14 -23.63 -22.23
CA ARG A 195 -1.65 -23.23 -23.55
C ARG A 195 -0.93 -24.38 -24.23
#